data_ca23de4e7f1e88e944a455065b5fa5fc
#
_entry.id   ca23de4e7f1e88e944a455065b5fa5fc
#
_cell.length_a   1.000
_cell.length_b   1.000
_cell.length_c   1.000
_cell.angle_alpha   90.00
_cell.angle_beta   90.00
_cell.angle_gamma   90.00
#
_symmetry.space_group_name_H-M   'P 1'
#
loop_
_entity.id
_entity.type
_entity.pdbx_description
1 polymer ?
#
loop_
_entity_poly.entity_id
_entity_poly.type
_entity_poly.pdbx_seq_one_letter_code
_entity_poly.pdbx_strand_id
1 'polypeptide(L)'
;MKIINKGVEPNRLGVFRAANPDALWDKDKKDNELIGETFRCCGARYQETQQQLRTDQGNLCAYCEQDLLSGTNGALDDCRIEHFHPKSKREQGEPNWGLDWANLLVVCCGGNQSKVVAPEKRFDTDPENYSCDVLKGDKILDAIIFNPLNLPDANIWKFYRSTGLIDVNETVCEAQGLDVKMARRTIKELNLNSPRIMRARKAVLDNLNNLITEKLRSGQTIELARRSIAASVLRKNKAGDWPSFFSVTRFYLGQQAEGSLVQPL
;
A
#
# COMPACT_ATOMS: atom_id res chain seq x y z
N MET A 1 3.86 -3.08 -4.91
CA MET A 1 4.37 -2.70 -3.56
C MET A 1 5.69 -1.97 -3.74
N LYS A 2 5.76 -0.74 -3.29
CA LYS A 2 6.97 0.10 -3.33
C LYS A 2 7.54 0.24 -1.93
N ILE A 3 8.81 0.66 -1.83
CA ILE A 3 9.40 1.04 -0.54
C ILE A 3 8.61 2.17 0.13
N ILE A 4 8.47 2.09 1.43
CA ILE A 4 7.88 3.14 2.27
C ILE A 4 8.95 3.68 3.22
N ASN A 5 9.20 4.96 3.12
CA ASN A 5 10.07 5.68 4.05
C ASN A 5 9.19 6.40 5.07
N LYS A 6 9.20 5.94 6.30
CA LYS A 6 8.40 6.56 7.37
C LYS A 6 9.01 7.88 7.81
N GLY A 7 8.14 8.85 7.99
CA GLY A 7 8.46 10.11 8.64
C GLY A 7 8.51 10.00 10.17
N VAL A 8 8.46 11.14 10.81
CA VAL A 8 8.47 11.23 12.28
C VAL A 8 7.20 10.60 12.84
N GLU A 9 7.35 9.87 13.95
CA GLU A 9 6.22 9.33 14.70
C GLU A 9 5.25 10.45 15.12
N PRO A 10 3.93 10.29 14.93
CA PRO A 10 2.93 11.25 15.39
C PRO A 10 3.02 11.49 16.89
N ASN A 11 3.00 12.76 17.27
CA ASN A 11 3.18 13.13 18.67
C ASN A 11 2.16 12.46 19.60
N ARG A 12 0.90 12.39 19.20
CA ARG A 12 -0.15 11.76 20.01
C ARG A 12 0.02 10.25 20.18
N LEU A 13 0.61 9.57 19.20
CA LEU A 13 0.96 8.14 19.33
C LEU A 13 2.11 7.98 20.32
N GLY A 14 3.21 8.72 20.15
CA GLY A 14 4.38 8.64 21.02
C GLY A 14 4.06 8.97 22.48
N VAL A 15 3.32 10.07 22.72
CA VAL A 15 2.90 10.47 24.08
C VAL A 15 1.98 9.42 24.71
N PHE A 16 1.01 8.89 23.97
CA PHE A 16 0.12 7.86 24.49
C PHE A 16 0.87 6.57 24.83
N ARG A 17 1.74 6.10 23.93
CA ARG A 17 2.55 4.90 24.13
C ARG A 17 3.49 5.04 25.34
N ALA A 18 4.12 6.19 25.53
CA ALA A 18 4.99 6.45 26.66
C ALA A 18 4.23 6.43 28.00
N ALA A 19 3.02 6.97 28.04
CA ALA A 19 2.17 6.99 29.22
C ALA A 19 1.47 5.65 29.49
N ASN A 20 1.26 4.83 28.45
CA ASN A 20 0.47 3.61 28.51
C ASN A 20 1.15 2.48 27.70
N PRO A 21 2.33 1.98 28.12
CA PRO A 21 3.14 1.05 27.31
C PRO A 21 2.45 -0.28 27.01
N ASP A 22 1.51 -0.69 27.87
CA ASP A 22 0.76 -1.94 27.72
C ASP A 22 -0.68 -1.76 27.25
N ALA A 23 -1.07 -0.53 26.89
CA ALA A 23 -2.42 -0.27 26.41
C ALA A 23 -2.71 -1.00 25.10
N LEU A 24 -3.97 -1.41 24.93
CA LEU A 24 -4.44 -2.03 23.70
C LEU A 24 -4.73 -0.97 22.62
N TRP A 25 -4.65 -1.41 21.38
CA TRP A 25 -5.08 -0.59 20.23
C TRP A 25 -6.60 -0.37 20.20
N ASP A 26 -7.37 -1.46 20.30
CA ASP A 26 -8.83 -1.48 20.37
C ASP A 26 -9.31 -2.19 21.62
N LYS A 27 -10.58 -1.96 21.99
CA LYS A 27 -11.27 -2.86 22.91
C LYS A 27 -11.56 -4.19 22.20
N ASP A 28 -11.19 -5.28 22.86
CA ASP A 28 -11.62 -6.59 22.40
C ASP A 28 -13.15 -6.71 22.58
N LYS A 29 -13.85 -7.22 21.56
CA LYS A 29 -15.32 -7.36 21.62
C LYS A 29 -15.80 -8.32 22.71
N LYS A 30 -14.87 -9.11 23.27
CA LYS A 30 -15.16 -10.12 24.31
C LYS A 30 -14.96 -9.62 25.73
N ASP A 31 -14.19 -8.54 25.92
CA ASP A 31 -13.86 -8.03 27.25
C ASP A 31 -14.69 -6.79 27.57
N ASN A 32 -15.90 -6.99 28.07
CA ASN A 32 -16.73 -5.92 28.63
C ASN A 32 -16.13 -5.30 29.91
N GLU A 33 -15.06 -5.84 30.45
CA GLU A 33 -14.45 -5.45 31.71
C GLU A 33 -13.08 -4.77 31.59
N LEU A 34 -12.59 -4.45 30.40
CA LEU A 34 -11.29 -3.76 30.26
C LEU A 34 -11.38 -2.34 30.85
N ILE A 35 -10.88 -2.25 32.08
CA ILE A 35 -10.62 -1.01 32.82
C ILE A 35 -9.34 -0.41 32.19
N GLY A 36 -9.50 0.44 31.17
CA GLY A 36 -8.34 1.13 30.58
C GLY A 36 -8.68 1.88 29.29
N GLU A 37 -7.90 2.92 29.03
CA GLU A 37 -8.00 3.68 27.81
C GLU A 37 -7.28 2.93 26.67
N THR A 38 -7.98 2.70 25.55
CA THR A 38 -7.36 2.13 24.35
C THR A 38 -6.93 3.27 23.42
N PHE A 39 -5.95 3.01 22.54
CA PHE A 39 -5.48 4.05 21.62
C PHE A 39 -6.59 4.61 20.74
N ARG A 40 -7.41 3.74 20.18
CA ARG A 40 -8.46 4.10 19.20
C ARG A 40 -9.68 4.77 19.82
N CYS A 41 -9.86 4.74 21.15
CA CYS A 41 -11.01 5.43 21.77
C CYS A 41 -10.96 6.96 21.59
N CYS A 42 -9.78 7.54 21.38
CA CYS A 42 -9.61 8.92 20.99
C CYS A 42 -9.48 9.05 19.46
N GLY A 43 -10.53 9.46 18.78
CA GLY A 43 -10.55 9.61 17.33
C GLY A 43 -9.44 10.51 16.78
N ALA A 44 -9.05 11.56 17.53
CA ALA A 44 -7.98 12.47 17.11
C ALA A 44 -6.60 11.80 17.08
N ARG A 45 -6.30 10.85 17.98
CA ARG A 45 -5.05 10.04 17.94
C ARG A 45 -5.00 9.17 16.69
N TYR A 46 -6.10 8.48 16.42
CA TYR A 46 -6.23 7.63 15.25
C TYR A 46 -6.09 8.42 13.94
N GLN A 47 -6.79 9.54 13.82
CA GLN A 47 -6.77 10.39 12.63
C GLN A 47 -5.38 10.98 12.35
N GLU A 48 -4.67 11.49 13.38
CA GLU A 48 -3.30 12.01 13.23
C GLU A 48 -2.37 10.90 12.73
N THR A 49 -2.45 9.71 13.32
CA THR A 49 -1.62 8.56 12.93
C THR A 49 -1.94 8.11 11.50
N GLN A 50 -3.21 8.01 11.15
CA GLN A 50 -3.63 7.63 9.80
C GLN A 50 -3.18 8.66 8.76
N GLN A 51 -3.29 9.95 9.06
CA GLN A 51 -2.88 11.02 8.15
C GLN A 51 -1.36 11.01 7.93
N GLN A 52 -0.56 10.80 8.98
CA GLN A 52 0.90 10.69 8.82
C GLN A 52 1.29 9.49 7.96
N LEU A 53 0.68 8.32 8.20
CA LEU A 53 0.91 7.12 7.38
C LEU A 53 0.54 7.36 5.91
N ARG A 54 -0.59 8.02 5.63
CA ARG A 54 -1.00 8.39 4.27
C ARG A 54 0.04 9.30 3.61
N THR A 55 0.53 10.29 4.32
CA THR A 55 1.57 11.21 3.84
C THR A 55 2.88 10.46 3.52
N ASP A 56 3.35 9.61 4.43
CA ASP A 56 4.57 8.83 4.26
C ASP A 56 4.48 7.87 3.06
N GLN A 57 3.30 7.29 2.83
CA GLN A 57 3.03 6.36 1.74
C GLN A 57 2.66 7.06 0.42
N GLY A 58 2.55 8.40 0.44
CA GLY A 58 2.06 9.18 -0.72
C GLY A 58 0.65 8.78 -1.11
N ASN A 59 -0.21 8.57 -0.12
CA ASN A 59 -1.62 8.23 -0.22
C ASN A 59 -1.92 6.92 -0.99
N LEU A 60 -1.00 5.97 -0.96
CA LEU A 60 -1.15 4.64 -1.57
C LEU A 60 -1.28 3.55 -0.51
N CYS A 61 -2.08 2.53 -0.81
CA CYS A 61 -2.11 1.31 -0.02
C CYS A 61 -0.72 0.67 0.02
N ALA A 62 -0.22 0.37 1.22
CA ALA A 62 1.11 -0.21 1.42
C ALA A 62 1.35 -1.51 0.64
N TYR A 63 0.29 -2.27 0.37
CA TYR A 63 0.37 -3.57 -0.27
C TYR A 63 0.08 -3.53 -1.78
N CYS A 64 -1.08 -3.02 -2.19
CA CYS A 64 -1.50 -3.09 -3.60
C CYS A 64 -1.23 -1.82 -4.41
N GLU A 65 -0.86 -0.71 -3.75
CA GLU A 65 -0.63 0.62 -4.35
C GLU A 65 -1.88 1.27 -4.99
N GLN A 66 -3.06 0.80 -4.64
CA GLN A 66 -4.28 1.53 -4.97
C GLN A 66 -4.32 2.82 -4.16
N ASP A 67 -4.75 3.93 -4.74
CA ASP A 67 -4.94 5.20 -4.04
C ASP A 67 -5.96 5.05 -2.90
N LEU A 68 -5.69 5.73 -1.80
CA LEU A 68 -6.54 5.73 -0.61
C LEU A 68 -7.52 6.90 -0.69
N LEU A 69 -8.80 6.60 -0.87
CA LEU A 69 -9.84 7.62 -1.02
C LEU A 69 -10.48 7.94 0.33
N SER A 70 -10.75 9.22 0.55
CA SER A 70 -11.58 9.66 1.66
C SER A 70 -13.05 9.60 1.26
N GLY A 71 -13.88 9.14 2.20
CA GLY A 71 -15.32 9.06 2.02
C GLY A 71 -15.95 10.46 1.94
N THR A 72 -16.98 10.56 1.12
CA THR A 72 -17.80 11.76 0.99
C THR A 72 -19.28 11.36 0.98
N ASN A 73 -20.16 12.27 1.34
CA ASN A 73 -21.62 12.03 1.28
C ASN A 73 -22.08 10.78 2.05
N GLY A 74 -21.47 10.51 3.21
CA GLY A 74 -21.81 9.36 4.05
C GLY A 74 -21.12 8.04 3.67
N ALA A 75 -20.31 8.01 2.61
CA ALA A 75 -19.45 6.86 2.31
C ALA A 75 -18.26 6.80 3.29
N LEU A 76 -17.77 5.60 3.55
CA LEU A 76 -16.58 5.36 4.38
C LEU A 76 -15.29 5.54 3.58
N ASP A 77 -14.24 5.93 4.28
CA ASP A 77 -12.88 5.95 3.71
C ASP A 77 -12.46 4.56 3.20
N ASP A 78 -11.80 4.51 2.04
CA ASP A 78 -11.11 3.29 1.60
C ASP A 78 -9.71 3.23 2.19
N CYS A 79 -9.60 3.31 3.51
CA CYS A 79 -8.34 3.12 4.19
C CYS A 79 -8.54 2.72 5.66
N ARG A 80 -7.57 1.96 6.17
CA ARG A 80 -7.45 1.61 7.59
C ARG A 80 -5.98 1.48 7.99
N ILE A 81 -5.70 1.64 9.28
CA ILE A 81 -4.38 1.36 9.83
C ILE A 81 -4.23 -0.16 9.97
N GLU A 82 -3.16 -0.67 9.43
CA GLU A 82 -2.73 -2.06 9.44
C GLU A 82 -1.54 -2.24 10.36
N HIS A 83 -1.47 -3.38 11.05
CA HIS A 83 -0.33 -3.83 11.84
C HIS A 83 0.38 -4.95 11.09
N PHE A 84 1.62 -4.70 10.64
CA PHE A 84 2.36 -5.71 9.87
C PHE A 84 2.57 -6.98 10.70
N HIS A 85 3.12 -6.88 11.90
CA HIS A 85 3.00 -7.92 12.93
C HIS A 85 1.65 -7.77 13.64
N PRO A 86 0.84 -8.83 13.80
CA PRO A 86 -0.49 -8.72 14.39
C PRO A 86 -0.44 -8.21 15.84
N LYS A 87 -1.21 -7.15 16.12
CA LYS A 87 -1.29 -6.54 17.47
C LYS A 87 -1.74 -7.49 18.58
N SER A 88 -2.46 -8.57 18.20
CA SER A 88 -2.99 -9.60 19.12
C SER A 88 -2.00 -10.71 19.45
N LYS A 89 -0.80 -10.71 18.85
CA LYS A 89 0.20 -11.78 18.95
C LYS A 89 1.47 -11.32 19.65
N ARG A 90 1.32 -10.60 20.76
CA ARG A 90 2.44 -10.17 21.58
C ARG A 90 2.84 -11.29 22.55
N GLU A 91 4.11 -11.68 22.53
CA GLU A 91 4.72 -12.57 23.53
C GLU A 91 5.37 -11.77 24.67
N GLN A 92 5.69 -12.46 25.77
CA GLN A 92 6.34 -11.82 26.91
C GLN A 92 7.73 -11.30 26.52
N GLY A 93 8.00 -10.02 26.78
CA GLY A 93 9.26 -9.37 26.43
C GLY A 93 9.29 -8.71 25.04
N GLU A 94 8.27 -8.92 24.22
CA GLU A 94 8.15 -8.26 22.95
C GLU A 94 7.60 -6.82 23.07
N PRO A 95 7.88 -5.95 22.10
CA PRO A 95 7.28 -4.63 22.03
C PRO A 95 5.76 -4.69 21.93
N ASN A 96 5.09 -3.60 22.26
CA ASN A 96 3.66 -3.47 22.01
C ASN A 96 3.41 -3.22 20.53
N TRP A 97 3.24 -4.30 19.76
CA TRP A 97 3.03 -4.27 18.31
C TRP A 97 1.84 -3.40 17.88
N GLY A 98 0.83 -3.23 18.76
CA GLY A 98 -0.30 -2.37 18.53
C GLY A 98 0.05 -0.87 18.51
N LEU A 99 1.07 -0.47 19.27
CA LEU A 99 1.48 0.93 19.42
C LEU A 99 2.85 1.23 18.81
N ASP A 100 3.50 0.23 18.22
CA ASP A 100 4.82 0.41 17.60
C ASP A 100 4.68 1.10 16.25
N TRP A 101 5.21 2.34 16.15
CA TRP A 101 5.20 3.12 14.91
C TRP A 101 5.79 2.37 13.73
N ALA A 102 6.89 1.62 13.94
CA ALA A 102 7.54 0.84 12.90
C ALA A 102 6.67 -0.32 12.39
N ASN A 103 5.66 -0.72 13.14
CA ASN A 103 4.72 -1.79 12.79
C ASN A 103 3.46 -1.31 12.06
N LEU A 104 3.20 0.00 12.02
CA LEU A 104 1.97 0.55 11.45
C LEU A 104 2.12 0.90 9.98
N LEU A 105 1.11 0.58 9.20
CA LEU A 105 0.97 0.93 7.78
C LEU A 105 -0.46 1.44 7.54
N VAL A 106 -0.71 2.12 6.42
CA VAL A 106 -2.07 2.37 5.96
C VAL A 106 -2.35 1.55 4.70
N VAL A 107 -3.51 0.91 4.66
CA VAL A 107 -3.93 0.02 3.57
C VAL A 107 -5.37 0.30 3.16
N CYS A 108 -5.75 -0.12 1.95
CA CYS A 108 -7.14 -0.07 1.49
C CYS A 108 -8.02 -1.07 2.23
N CYS A 109 -9.34 -0.95 2.11
CA CYS A 109 -10.30 -1.87 2.72
C CYS A 109 -10.31 -3.29 2.12
N GLY A 110 -9.41 -3.59 1.19
CA GLY A 110 -9.20 -4.94 0.66
C GLY A 110 -10.40 -5.57 -0.07
N GLY A 111 -11.47 -4.82 -0.31
CA GLY A 111 -12.68 -5.31 -0.96
C GLY A 111 -13.84 -5.66 -0.03
N ASN A 112 -13.65 -5.68 1.28
CA ASN A 112 -14.65 -6.17 2.23
C ASN A 112 -15.65 -5.12 2.78
N GLN A 113 -15.56 -3.87 2.31
CA GLN A 113 -16.39 -2.78 2.83
C GLN A 113 -17.40 -2.28 1.81
N SER A 114 -18.68 -2.66 1.98
CA SER A 114 -19.75 -2.32 1.03
C SER A 114 -20.13 -0.83 1.00
N LYS A 115 -19.90 -0.10 2.09
CA LYS A 115 -20.17 1.34 2.18
C LYS A 115 -18.96 2.22 1.90
N VAL A 116 -17.90 1.64 1.33
CA VAL A 116 -16.69 2.37 0.95
C VAL A 116 -17.00 3.37 -0.18
N VAL A 117 -16.21 4.42 -0.26
CA VAL A 117 -16.24 5.34 -1.40
C VAL A 117 -15.97 4.62 -2.73
N ALA A 118 -16.72 4.94 -3.79
CA ALA A 118 -16.65 4.29 -5.10
C ALA A 118 -16.77 2.74 -5.03
N PRO A 119 -17.85 2.21 -4.43
CA PRO A 119 -17.97 0.78 -4.13
C PRO A 119 -17.93 -0.11 -5.37
N GLU A 120 -18.37 0.39 -6.53
CA GLU A 120 -18.32 -0.34 -7.81
C GLU A 120 -16.90 -0.74 -8.25
N LYS A 121 -15.88 -0.05 -7.71
CA LYS A 121 -14.45 -0.31 -7.97
C LYS A 121 -13.72 -0.91 -6.77
N ARG A 122 -14.24 -0.67 -5.56
CA ARG A 122 -13.54 -0.89 -4.29
C ARG A 122 -14.09 -2.05 -3.47
N PHE A 123 -15.37 -2.38 -3.64
CA PHE A 123 -16.04 -3.48 -2.95
C PHE A 123 -16.11 -4.74 -3.83
N ASP A 124 -16.07 -5.90 -3.19
CA ASP A 124 -16.34 -7.19 -3.83
C ASP A 124 -17.27 -7.99 -2.91
N THR A 125 -18.25 -8.68 -3.50
CA THR A 125 -19.20 -9.50 -2.76
C THR A 125 -18.64 -10.87 -2.41
N ASP A 126 -17.61 -11.33 -3.15
CA ASP A 126 -16.98 -12.62 -2.95
C ASP A 126 -15.76 -12.49 -2.03
N PRO A 127 -15.77 -13.13 -0.84
CA PRO A 127 -14.64 -13.12 0.08
C PRO A 127 -13.34 -13.69 -0.52
N GLU A 128 -13.39 -14.56 -1.50
CA GLU A 128 -12.20 -15.09 -2.18
C GLU A 128 -11.46 -14.02 -2.98
N ASN A 129 -12.15 -12.94 -3.35
CA ASN A 129 -11.59 -11.78 -4.04
C ASN A 129 -11.05 -10.70 -3.09
N TYR A 130 -11.16 -10.87 -1.79
CA TYR A 130 -10.57 -9.94 -0.83
C TYR A 130 -9.05 -9.98 -0.92
N SER A 131 -8.40 -8.91 -0.46
CA SER A 131 -6.96 -8.74 -0.62
C SER A 131 -6.36 -7.91 0.53
N CYS A 132 -5.05 -7.72 0.50
CA CYS A 132 -4.30 -6.91 1.45
C CYS A 132 -4.46 -7.44 2.89
N ASP A 133 -4.72 -6.56 3.86
CA ASP A 133 -4.86 -6.90 5.27
C ASP A 133 -6.04 -7.83 5.56
N VAL A 134 -7.09 -7.79 4.73
CA VAL A 134 -8.29 -8.62 4.96
C VAL A 134 -7.95 -10.11 4.92
N LEU A 135 -7.12 -10.55 3.97
CA LEU A 135 -6.68 -11.95 3.90
C LEU A 135 -5.52 -12.26 4.83
N LYS A 136 -4.69 -11.27 5.13
CA LYS A 136 -3.63 -11.40 6.12
C LYS A 136 -4.24 -11.68 7.50
N GLY A 137 -5.24 -10.88 7.90
CA GLY A 137 -5.86 -11.00 9.22
C GLY A 137 -4.83 -11.01 10.35
N ASP A 138 -4.98 -11.92 11.30
CA ASP A 138 -4.08 -12.09 12.44
C ASP A 138 -2.94 -13.11 12.19
N LYS A 139 -2.62 -13.40 10.94
CA LYS A 139 -1.49 -14.28 10.61
C LYS A 139 -0.17 -13.57 10.87
N ILE A 140 0.76 -14.23 11.55
CA ILE A 140 2.15 -13.80 11.63
C ILE A 140 2.81 -14.14 10.30
N LEU A 141 3.05 -13.11 9.49
CA LEU A 141 3.68 -13.25 8.16
C LEU A 141 5.08 -12.63 8.10
N ASP A 142 5.65 -12.32 9.26
CA ASP A 142 7.04 -11.88 9.39
C ASP A 142 7.97 -12.93 8.77
N ALA A 143 8.97 -12.49 8.02
CA ALA A 143 9.86 -13.36 7.24
C ALA A 143 9.17 -14.30 6.20
N ILE A 144 7.86 -14.19 6.01
CA ILE A 144 7.09 -14.95 5.01
C ILE A 144 6.76 -14.08 3.81
N ILE A 145 6.37 -12.82 4.06
CA ILE A 145 6.10 -11.81 3.05
C ILE A 145 7.04 -10.61 3.21
N PHE A 146 7.21 -9.84 2.16
CA PHE A 146 7.96 -8.59 2.26
C PHE A 146 7.24 -7.55 3.11
N ASN A 147 8.00 -6.94 4.03
CA ASN A 147 7.58 -5.73 4.70
C ASN A 147 7.89 -4.52 3.79
N PRO A 148 6.89 -3.69 3.44
CA PRO A 148 7.11 -2.51 2.59
C PRO A 148 8.14 -1.51 3.13
N LEU A 149 8.42 -1.54 4.44
CA LEU A 149 9.45 -0.68 5.07
C LEU A 149 10.88 -1.13 4.78
N ASN A 150 11.06 -2.40 4.38
CA ASN A 150 12.38 -3.03 4.19
C ASN A 150 12.67 -3.40 2.72
N LEU A 151 11.85 -2.90 1.78
CA LEU A 151 12.09 -3.15 0.36
C LEU A 151 13.20 -2.23 -0.17
N PRO A 152 14.01 -2.68 -1.14
CA PRO A 152 14.87 -1.79 -1.89
C PRO A 152 14.05 -0.88 -2.82
N ASP A 153 14.60 0.28 -3.17
CA ASP A 153 14.02 1.12 -4.22
C ASP A 153 14.35 0.55 -5.61
N ALA A 154 13.79 -0.61 -5.91
CA ALA A 154 14.00 -1.32 -7.16
C ALA A 154 12.67 -1.86 -7.71
N ASN A 155 12.64 -2.11 -9.02
CA ASN A 155 11.43 -2.61 -9.68
C ASN A 155 11.37 -4.14 -9.64
N ILE A 156 11.13 -4.68 -8.45
CA ILE A 156 11.12 -6.13 -8.15
C ILE A 156 9.89 -6.86 -8.68
N TRP A 157 8.92 -6.14 -9.24
CA TRP A 157 7.69 -6.69 -9.79
C TRP A 157 7.65 -6.53 -11.30
N LYS A 158 7.00 -7.48 -11.99
CA LYS A 158 6.62 -7.36 -13.38
C LYS A 158 5.10 -7.45 -13.54
N PHE A 159 4.59 -6.84 -14.58
CA PHE A 159 3.14 -6.73 -14.78
C PHE A 159 2.77 -7.08 -16.22
N TYR A 160 1.67 -7.80 -16.39
CA TYR A 160 1.18 -8.23 -17.70
C TYR A 160 0.02 -7.33 -18.14
N ARG A 161 0.21 -6.55 -19.23
CA ARG A 161 -0.80 -5.61 -19.71
C ARG A 161 -2.11 -6.30 -20.11
N SER A 162 -2.04 -7.50 -20.68
CA SER A 162 -3.24 -8.25 -21.11
C SER A 162 -4.22 -8.54 -19.97
N THR A 163 -3.71 -8.72 -18.76
CA THR A 163 -4.52 -9.20 -17.61
C THR A 163 -4.46 -8.27 -16.40
N GLY A 164 -3.43 -7.43 -16.26
CA GLY A 164 -3.13 -6.69 -15.03
C GLY A 164 -2.49 -7.54 -13.94
N LEU A 165 -2.09 -8.78 -14.26
CA LEU A 165 -1.42 -9.69 -13.33
C LEU A 165 -0.08 -9.13 -12.89
N ILE A 166 0.24 -9.25 -11.59
CA ILE A 166 1.57 -9.02 -11.03
C ILE A 166 2.30 -10.36 -10.87
N ASP A 167 3.58 -10.35 -11.16
CA ASP A 167 4.50 -11.46 -10.94
C ASP A 167 5.85 -10.92 -10.45
N VAL A 168 6.76 -11.81 -10.09
CA VAL A 168 8.08 -11.48 -9.59
C VAL A 168 9.05 -11.23 -10.74
N ASN A 169 9.79 -10.15 -10.68
CA ASN A 169 10.96 -9.92 -11.53
C ASN A 169 12.18 -10.61 -10.90
N GLU A 170 12.33 -11.89 -11.19
CA GLU A 170 13.34 -12.74 -10.55
C GLU A 170 14.75 -12.19 -10.72
N THR A 171 15.11 -11.76 -11.92
CA THR A 171 16.43 -11.17 -12.22
C THR A 171 16.72 -9.96 -11.32
N VAL A 172 15.74 -9.09 -11.11
CA VAL A 172 15.92 -7.92 -10.23
C VAL A 172 15.96 -8.36 -8.77
N CYS A 173 15.11 -9.29 -8.35
CA CYS A 173 15.14 -9.81 -6.98
C CYS A 173 16.51 -10.42 -6.65
N GLU A 174 17.05 -11.27 -7.52
CA GLU A 174 18.37 -11.89 -7.36
C GLU A 174 19.48 -10.83 -7.29
N ALA A 175 19.47 -9.85 -8.20
CA ALA A 175 20.45 -8.76 -8.21
C ALA A 175 20.39 -7.89 -6.93
N GLN A 176 19.24 -7.82 -6.26
CA GLN A 176 19.03 -7.11 -5.00
C GLN A 176 19.18 -8.00 -3.75
N GLY A 177 19.56 -9.27 -3.92
CA GLY A 177 19.68 -10.23 -2.82
C GLY A 177 18.35 -10.59 -2.14
N LEU A 178 17.22 -10.46 -2.83
CA LEU A 178 15.88 -10.74 -2.30
C LEU A 178 15.47 -12.19 -2.54
N ASP A 179 14.78 -12.77 -1.57
CA ASP A 179 14.20 -14.10 -1.71
C ASP A 179 12.99 -14.09 -2.67
N VAL A 180 13.17 -14.70 -3.85
CA VAL A 180 12.12 -14.86 -4.86
C VAL A 180 10.92 -15.64 -4.33
N LYS A 181 11.13 -16.61 -3.42
CA LYS A 181 10.02 -17.37 -2.81
C LYS A 181 9.17 -16.46 -1.89
N MET A 182 9.83 -15.59 -1.12
CA MET A 182 9.15 -14.59 -0.29
C MET A 182 8.37 -13.61 -1.17
N ALA A 183 8.93 -13.15 -2.30
CA ALA A 183 8.23 -12.30 -3.25
C ALA A 183 6.94 -12.98 -3.78
N ARG A 184 7.02 -14.25 -4.19
CA ARG A 184 5.85 -15.01 -4.64
C ARG A 184 4.82 -15.21 -3.52
N ARG A 185 5.28 -15.50 -2.29
CA ARG A 185 4.39 -15.59 -1.12
C ARG A 185 3.71 -14.26 -0.83
N THR A 186 4.40 -13.14 -0.95
CA THR A 186 3.81 -11.80 -0.80
C THR A 186 2.61 -11.61 -1.74
N ILE A 187 2.76 -11.96 -3.02
CA ILE A 187 1.66 -11.89 -3.99
C ILE A 187 0.49 -12.78 -3.57
N LYS A 188 0.78 -14.01 -3.14
CA LYS A 188 -0.23 -15.01 -2.78
C LYS A 188 -0.96 -14.67 -1.48
N GLU A 189 -0.23 -14.46 -0.39
CA GLU A 189 -0.81 -14.24 0.95
C GLU A 189 -1.65 -12.96 1.03
N LEU A 190 -1.27 -11.94 0.27
CA LEU A 190 -2.02 -10.69 0.17
C LEU A 190 -3.04 -10.66 -0.98
N ASN A 191 -3.19 -11.75 -1.73
CA ASN A 191 -4.03 -11.87 -2.93
C ASN A 191 -3.91 -10.66 -3.86
N LEU A 192 -2.66 -10.28 -4.18
CA LEU A 192 -2.43 -9.12 -5.03
C LEU A 192 -2.90 -9.33 -6.48
N ASN A 193 -3.28 -10.55 -6.87
CA ASN A 193 -3.90 -10.89 -8.14
C ASN A 193 -5.42 -11.08 -8.04
N SER A 194 -6.07 -10.51 -7.02
CA SER A 194 -7.54 -10.50 -6.98
C SER A 194 -8.11 -9.80 -8.21
N PRO A 195 -9.28 -10.26 -8.74
CA PRO A 195 -9.86 -9.72 -9.97
C PRO A 195 -10.04 -8.22 -9.95
N ARG A 196 -10.41 -7.64 -8.81
CA ARG A 196 -10.57 -6.21 -8.61
C ARG A 196 -9.26 -5.44 -8.82
N ILE A 197 -8.16 -5.91 -8.21
CA ILE A 197 -6.85 -5.26 -8.33
C ILE A 197 -6.29 -5.45 -9.74
N MET A 198 -6.45 -6.62 -10.34
CA MET A 198 -6.02 -6.88 -11.72
C MET A 198 -6.72 -5.95 -12.72
N ARG A 199 -8.05 -5.77 -12.61
CA ARG A 199 -8.81 -4.83 -13.46
C ARG A 199 -8.28 -3.40 -13.31
N ALA A 200 -8.02 -2.96 -12.08
CA ALA A 200 -7.52 -1.60 -11.83
C ALA A 200 -6.10 -1.39 -12.41
N ARG A 201 -5.19 -2.35 -12.24
CA ARG A 201 -3.85 -2.30 -12.86
C ARG A 201 -3.92 -2.32 -14.39
N LYS A 202 -4.77 -3.20 -14.95
CA LYS A 202 -4.98 -3.26 -16.40
C LYS A 202 -5.42 -1.92 -16.95
N ALA A 203 -6.34 -1.24 -16.30
CA ALA A 203 -6.79 0.09 -16.71
C ALA A 203 -5.64 1.11 -16.75
N VAL A 204 -4.72 1.09 -15.77
CA VAL A 204 -3.52 1.93 -15.78
C VAL A 204 -2.60 1.58 -16.95
N LEU A 205 -2.33 0.28 -17.18
CA LEU A 205 -1.48 -0.19 -18.27
C LEU A 205 -2.05 0.16 -19.66
N ASP A 206 -3.36 0.02 -19.82
CA ASP A 206 -4.04 0.38 -21.07
C ASP A 206 -4.01 1.90 -21.32
N ASN A 207 -4.20 2.71 -20.27
CA ASN A 207 -4.07 4.16 -20.37
C ASN A 207 -2.65 4.59 -20.77
N LEU A 208 -1.62 4.03 -20.14
CA LEU A 208 -0.22 4.31 -20.50
C LEU A 208 0.09 3.90 -21.93
N ASN A 209 -0.42 2.74 -22.37
CA ASN A 209 -0.27 2.28 -23.75
C ASN A 209 -0.93 3.26 -24.76
N ASN A 210 -2.13 3.76 -24.43
CA ASN A 210 -2.81 4.73 -25.27
C ASN A 210 -2.03 6.04 -25.39
N LEU A 211 -1.52 6.56 -24.25
CA LEU A 211 -0.68 7.77 -24.24
C LEU A 211 0.60 7.59 -25.08
N ILE A 212 1.26 6.43 -25.00
CA ILE A 212 2.43 6.12 -25.84
C ILE A 212 2.01 6.10 -27.31
N THR A 213 0.91 5.42 -27.64
CA THR A 213 0.42 5.29 -29.02
C THR A 213 0.09 6.66 -29.64
N GLU A 214 -0.53 7.56 -28.89
CA GLU A 214 -0.83 8.93 -29.34
C GLU A 214 0.45 9.70 -29.64
N LYS A 215 1.47 9.62 -28.78
CA LYS A 215 2.76 10.27 -29.01
C LYS A 215 3.50 9.70 -30.21
N LEU A 216 3.46 8.39 -30.42
CA LEU A 216 4.03 7.76 -31.60
C LEU A 216 3.32 8.24 -32.89
N ARG A 217 1.98 8.36 -32.88
CA ARG A 217 1.21 8.91 -34.02
C ARG A 217 1.55 10.36 -34.29
N SER A 218 1.97 11.14 -33.29
CA SER A 218 2.47 12.51 -33.46
C SER A 218 3.93 12.60 -33.94
N GLY A 219 4.57 11.46 -34.27
CA GLY A 219 5.93 11.39 -34.81
C GLY A 219 7.04 11.32 -33.77
N GLN A 220 6.73 11.12 -32.48
CA GLN A 220 7.76 10.94 -31.46
C GLN A 220 8.34 9.51 -31.52
N THR A 221 9.63 9.35 -31.13
CA THR A 221 10.19 8.03 -30.91
C THR A 221 9.62 7.42 -29.62
N ILE A 222 9.73 6.10 -29.48
CA ILE A 222 9.24 5.38 -28.29
C ILE A 222 9.94 5.86 -27.00
N GLU A 223 11.24 6.17 -27.09
CA GLU A 223 12.05 6.65 -25.96
C GLU A 223 11.58 8.05 -25.52
N LEU A 224 11.37 8.97 -26.47
CA LEU A 224 10.87 10.31 -26.18
C LEU A 224 9.44 10.27 -25.62
N ALA A 225 8.58 9.43 -26.20
CA ALA A 225 7.22 9.23 -25.71
C ALA A 225 7.22 8.74 -24.26
N ARG A 226 7.97 7.68 -23.95
CA ARG A 226 8.08 7.15 -22.58
C ARG A 226 8.67 8.16 -21.61
N ARG A 227 9.74 8.88 -21.97
CA ARG A 227 10.35 9.92 -21.14
C ARG A 227 9.36 11.04 -20.80
N SER A 228 8.68 11.56 -21.83
CA SER A 228 7.68 12.62 -21.66
C SER A 228 6.53 12.19 -20.76
N ILE A 229 6.05 10.95 -20.90
CA ILE A 229 4.99 10.39 -20.06
C ILE A 229 5.51 10.20 -18.64
N ALA A 230 6.71 9.61 -18.45
CA ALA A 230 7.30 9.42 -17.13
C ALA A 230 7.39 10.73 -16.34
N ALA A 231 7.91 11.78 -16.96
CA ALA A 231 8.02 13.12 -16.36
C ALA A 231 6.65 13.72 -15.97
N SER A 232 5.58 13.33 -16.67
CA SER A 232 4.23 13.83 -16.37
C SER A 232 3.48 13.02 -15.31
N VAL A 233 3.65 11.68 -15.30
CA VAL A 233 2.83 10.79 -14.45
C VAL A 233 3.55 10.26 -13.22
N LEU A 234 4.90 10.13 -13.21
CA LEU A 234 5.68 9.65 -12.07
C LEU A 234 6.12 10.79 -11.15
N ARG A 235 5.20 11.65 -10.81
CA ARG A 235 5.42 12.75 -9.87
C ARG A 235 4.29 12.82 -8.85
N LYS A 236 4.61 13.33 -7.68
CA LYS A 236 3.58 13.65 -6.69
C LYS A 236 2.71 14.80 -7.18
N ASN A 237 1.42 14.73 -6.89
CA ASN A 237 0.50 15.83 -7.11
C ASN A 237 0.75 16.98 -6.09
N LYS A 238 -0.04 18.05 -6.16
CA LYS A 238 0.07 19.20 -5.24
C LYS A 238 -0.20 18.83 -3.77
N ALA A 239 -0.92 17.74 -3.52
CA ALA A 239 -1.19 17.22 -2.18
C ALA A 239 -0.06 16.31 -1.65
N GLY A 240 0.93 15.99 -2.47
CA GLY A 240 2.01 15.08 -2.11
C GLY A 240 1.73 13.60 -2.41
N ASP A 241 0.63 13.29 -3.11
CA ASP A 241 0.23 11.92 -3.41
C ASP A 241 0.92 11.40 -4.68
N TRP A 242 1.36 10.15 -4.62
CA TRP A 242 1.81 9.41 -5.78
C TRP A 242 0.65 8.95 -6.67
N PRO A 243 0.88 8.73 -7.97
CA PRO A 243 -0.13 8.12 -8.84
C PRO A 243 -0.45 6.70 -8.36
N SER A 244 -1.73 6.33 -8.44
CA SER A 244 -2.19 4.98 -8.16
C SER A 244 -1.40 3.95 -8.99
N PHE A 245 -1.04 2.83 -8.38
CA PHE A 245 -0.21 1.78 -8.98
C PHE A 245 1.14 2.30 -9.52
N PHE A 246 1.86 3.04 -8.69
CA PHE A 246 3.16 3.62 -9.00
C PHE A 246 4.15 2.60 -9.59
N SER A 247 4.29 1.41 -9.00
CA SER A 247 5.20 0.36 -9.48
C SER A 247 4.80 -0.18 -10.86
N VAL A 248 3.50 -0.20 -11.18
CA VAL A 248 2.99 -0.58 -12.51
C VAL A 248 3.47 0.42 -13.56
N THR A 249 3.32 1.70 -13.27
CA THR A 249 3.73 2.81 -14.15
C THR A 249 5.25 2.80 -14.32
N ARG A 250 6.00 2.66 -13.23
CA ARG A 250 7.47 2.56 -13.24
C ARG A 250 7.95 1.39 -14.11
N PHE A 251 7.36 0.20 -13.94
CA PHE A 251 7.69 -0.98 -14.75
C PHE A 251 7.40 -0.76 -16.23
N TYR A 252 6.21 -0.23 -16.57
CA TYR A 252 5.76 -0.11 -17.96
C TYR A 252 6.58 0.91 -18.75
N LEU A 253 7.06 1.96 -18.10
CA LEU A 253 7.90 2.98 -18.73
C LEU A 253 9.39 2.62 -18.74
N GLY A 254 9.81 1.64 -17.94
CA GLY A 254 11.17 1.09 -17.95
C GLY A 254 12.23 2.11 -17.55
N GLN A 255 13.40 2.09 -18.22
CA GLN A 255 14.54 2.98 -17.92
C GLN A 255 14.17 4.47 -17.96
N GLN A 256 13.18 4.87 -18.74
CA GLN A 256 12.73 6.27 -18.80
C GLN A 256 12.04 6.70 -17.51
N ALA A 257 11.41 5.76 -16.78
CA ALA A 257 10.88 6.00 -15.45
C ALA A 257 12.00 6.27 -14.44
N GLU A 258 13.06 5.46 -14.45
CA GLU A 258 14.19 5.62 -13.53
C GLU A 258 14.85 7.00 -13.68
N GLY A 259 15.10 7.43 -14.92
CA GLY A 259 15.65 8.75 -15.20
C GLY A 259 14.78 9.92 -14.70
N SER A 260 13.46 9.73 -14.65
CA SER A 260 12.53 10.75 -14.16
C SER A 260 12.43 10.80 -12.63
N LEU A 261 12.74 9.69 -11.94
CA LEU A 261 12.70 9.61 -10.47
C LEU A 261 13.98 10.14 -9.81
N VAL A 262 15.10 10.10 -10.52
CA VAL A 262 16.42 10.55 -10.02
C VAL A 262 16.61 12.06 -10.13
N GLN A 263 15.87 12.75 -11.00
CA GLN A 263 15.92 14.21 -11.13
C GLN A 263 14.85 14.84 -10.22
N PRO A 264 15.23 15.46 -9.07
CA PRO A 264 14.31 16.35 -8.39
C PRO A 264 14.01 17.54 -9.30
N LEU A 265 12.73 17.87 -9.43
CA LEU A 265 12.28 19.11 -10.08
C LEU A 265 12.72 20.31 -9.27
#